data_fe9b2683925d9f3d4461962aeda74734
#
_entry.id   fe9b2683925d9f3d4461962aeda74734
#
_cell.length_a   1.000
_cell.length_b   1.000
_cell.length_c   1.000
_cell.angle_alpha   90.00
_cell.angle_beta   90.00
_cell.angle_gamma   90.00
#
_symmetry.space_group_name_H-M   'P 1'
#
loop_
_entity.id
_entity.type
_entity.pdbx_description
1 polymer ?
#
loop_
_entity_poly.entity_id
_entity_poly.type
_entity_poly.pdbx_seq_one_letter_code
_entity_poly.pdbx_strand_id
1 'polypeptide(L)'
;FPGHAETADLLELSIEVDYIITPIEADPQSLVSSFAYAKAIRDLGVSLSDARIKDLFLLWNKINRSASTVVMNYYTQYAKDEEINLFDARIYHSVRFARELGQGGVKGVFRSSYLPPALALRQPTGIDLWVQEVMDKCQISPDSL
;
A
#
# COMPACT_ATOMS: atom_id res chain seq x y z
N PHE A 1 -3.07 -6.45 8.34
CA PHE A 1 -3.17 -6.58 9.80
C PHE A 1 -4.29 -7.55 10.13
N PRO A 2 -4.16 -8.43 11.14
CA PRO A 2 -5.26 -9.29 11.58
C PRO A 2 -6.40 -8.42 12.11
N GLY A 3 -7.60 -8.63 11.62
CA GLY A 3 -8.76 -7.77 11.86
C GLY A 3 -9.34 -7.76 13.28
N HIS A 4 -8.57 -8.19 14.30
CA HIS A 4 -9.02 -8.30 15.69
C HIS A 4 -7.95 -7.90 16.72
N ALA A 5 -6.86 -7.25 16.31
CA ALA A 5 -5.99 -6.59 17.30
C ALA A 5 -6.77 -5.45 17.95
N GLU A 6 -6.69 -5.31 19.25
CA GLU A 6 -7.28 -4.16 19.93
C GLU A 6 -6.71 -2.88 19.30
N THR A 7 -7.57 -1.95 18.97
CA THR A 7 -7.21 -0.77 18.15
C THR A 7 -6.06 0.03 18.77
N ALA A 8 -5.96 0.05 20.09
CA ALA A 8 -4.89 0.74 20.81
C ALA A 8 -3.52 0.10 20.58
N ASP A 9 -3.40 -1.21 20.76
CA ASP A 9 -2.14 -1.94 20.59
C ASP A 9 -1.62 -1.85 19.15
N LEU A 10 -2.54 -1.86 18.18
CA LEU A 10 -2.19 -1.71 16.77
C LEU A 10 -1.64 -0.31 16.48
N LEU A 11 -2.24 0.72 17.04
CA LEU A 11 -1.80 2.10 16.87
C LEU A 11 -0.43 2.32 17.51
N GLU A 12 -0.21 1.81 18.73
CA GLU A 12 1.08 1.88 19.42
C GLU A 12 2.18 1.18 18.60
N LEU A 13 1.92 -0.02 18.09
CA LEU A 13 2.88 -0.73 17.25
C LEU A 13 3.17 0.01 15.93
N SER A 14 2.18 0.69 15.41
CA SER A 14 2.30 1.42 14.13
C SER A 14 3.23 2.62 14.19
N ILE A 15 3.36 3.27 15.33
CA ILE A 15 4.26 4.43 15.49
C ILE A 15 5.71 4.05 15.74
N GLU A 16 6.00 2.77 15.98
CA GLU A 16 7.36 2.24 16.17
C GLU A 16 8.11 1.95 14.84
N VAL A 17 7.43 2.03 13.71
CA VAL A 17 8.01 1.84 12.38
C VAL A 17 8.26 3.18 11.68
N ASP A 18 9.24 3.24 10.78
CA ASP A 18 9.56 4.48 10.06
C ASP A 18 8.50 4.86 9.03
N TYR A 19 7.96 3.89 8.30
CA TYR A 19 6.98 4.09 7.24
C TYR A 19 5.89 3.02 7.27
N ILE A 20 4.67 3.43 6.99
CA ILE A 20 3.52 2.53 6.84
C ILE A 20 3.01 2.65 5.41
N ILE A 21 2.77 1.51 4.76
CA ILE A 21 2.09 1.43 3.47
C ILE A 21 0.79 0.66 3.66
N THR A 22 -0.33 1.33 3.46
CA THR A 22 -1.67 0.76 3.62
C THR A 22 -2.31 0.55 2.24
N PRO A 23 -2.47 -0.71 1.78
CA PRO A 23 -3.18 -0.98 0.54
C PRO A 23 -4.68 -0.70 0.71
N ILE A 24 -5.25 0.00 -0.26
CA ILE A 24 -6.68 0.32 -0.33
C ILE A 24 -7.29 -0.19 -1.63
N GLU A 25 -8.53 -0.64 -1.57
CA GLU A 25 -9.31 -1.05 -2.73
C GLU A 25 -10.38 0.01 -3.03
N ALA A 26 -10.90 0.04 -4.26
CA ALA A 26 -11.94 1.00 -4.66
C ALA A 26 -13.33 0.57 -4.15
N ASP A 27 -13.41 0.19 -2.89
CA ASP A 27 -14.60 -0.19 -2.15
C ASP A 27 -14.88 0.85 -1.05
N PRO A 28 -16.06 1.50 -1.03
CA PRO A 28 -16.34 2.59 -0.10
C PRO A 28 -16.18 2.23 1.38
N GLN A 29 -16.56 1.02 1.79
CA GLN A 29 -16.47 0.59 3.19
C GLN A 29 -15.02 0.42 3.63
N SER A 30 -14.19 -0.22 2.79
CA SER A 30 -12.76 -0.38 3.01
C SER A 30 -12.05 0.98 3.06
N LEU A 31 -12.44 1.92 2.18
CA LEU A 31 -11.85 3.25 2.11
C LEU A 31 -12.08 4.06 3.38
N VAL A 32 -13.31 4.10 3.90
CA VAL A 32 -13.64 4.82 5.13
C VAL A 32 -12.75 4.36 6.29
N SER A 33 -12.59 3.05 6.47
CA SER A 33 -11.75 2.48 7.54
C SER A 33 -10.27 2.80 7.36
N SER A 34 -9.77 2.72 6.13
CA SER A 34 -8.36 2.99 5.81
C SER A 34 -8.00 4.45 6.01
N PHE A 35 -8.89 5.37 5.62
CA PHE A 35 -8.68 6.81 5.84
C PHE A 35 -8.78 7.19 7.32
N ALA A 36 -9.72 6.59 8.07
CA ALA A 36 -9.80 6.80 9.51
C ALA A 36 -8.52 6.34 10.23
N TYR A 37 -7.98 5.18 9.84
CA TYR A 37 -6.70 4.69 10.34
C TYR A 37 -5.54 5.63 10.00
N ALA A 38 -5.44 6.08 8.74
CA ALA A 38 -4.38 7.00 8.31
C ALA A 38 -4.40 8.32 9.09
N LYS A 39 -5.59 8.87 9.35
CA LYS A 39 -5.75 10.08 10.19
C LYS A 39 -5.30 9.82 11.63
N ALA A 40 -5.72 8.70 12.22
CA ALA A 40 -5.33 8.35 13.60
C ALA A 40 -3.81 8.22 13.75
N ILE A 41 -3.13 7.55 12.81
CA ILE A 41 -1.66 7.42 12.81
C ILE A 41 -0.97 8.77 12.66
N ARG A 42 -1.44 9.63 11.77
CA ARG A 42 -0.88 10.97 11.60
C ARG A 42 -1.02 11.80 12.88
N ASP A 43 -2.20 11.80 13.47
CA ASP A 43 -2.49 12.57 14.67
C ASP A 43 -1.67 12.07 15.87
N LEU A 44 -1.44 10.75 15.99
CA LEU A 44 -0.54 10.16 16.97
C LEU A 44 0.92 10.54 16.72
N GLY A 45 1.39 10.47 15.47
CA GLY A 45 2.74 10.83 15.10
C GLY A 45 3.09 12.29 15.41
N VAL A 46 2.11 13.18 15.30
CA VAL A 46 2.28 14.61 15.69
C VAL A 46 2.23 14.80 17.20
N SER A 47 1.42 14.01 17.91
CA SER A 47 1.18 14.16 19.35
C SER A 47 2.28 13.57 20.24
N LEU A 48 3.00 12.56 19.73
CA LEU A 48 3.98 11.80 20.49
C LEU A 48 5.39 12.16 20.02
N SER A 49 6.16 12.81 20.89
CA SER A 49 7.54 13.21 20.60
C SER A 49 8.50 12.05 20.33
N ASP A 50 8.15 10.84 20.78
CA ASP A 50 8.97 9.64 20.67
C ASP A 50 8.53 8.72 19.50
N ALA A 51 7.51 9.13 18.74
CA ALA A 51 7.06 8.37 17.58
C ALA A 51 8.17 8.27 16.51
N ARG A 52 8.48 7.06 16.05
CA ARG A 52 9.46 6.83 14.99
C ARG A 52 8.87 7.05 13.60
N ILE A 53 7.55 7.04 13.49
CA ILE A 53 6.88 7.14 12.20
C ILE A 53 7.19 8.46 11.50
N LYS A 54 7.71 8.35 10.30
CA LYS A 54 8.00 9.49 9.42
C LYS A 54 6.82 9.80 8.51
N ASP A 55 6.18 8.75 8.00
CA ASP A 55 5.03 8.92 7.10
C ASP A 55 4.17 7.64 6.99
N LEU A 56 2.91 7.86 6.53
CA LEU A 56 1.99 6.81 6.13
C LEU A 56 1.50 7.10 4.71
N PHE A 57 1.58 6.10 3.86
CA PHE A 57 1.14 6.18 2.47
C PHE A 57 -0.02 5.21 2.22
N LEU A 58 -1.05 5.67 1.53
CA LEU A 58 -2.07 4.81 0.95
C LEU A 58 -1.65 4.36 -0.45
N LEU A 59 -2.00 3.13 -0.83
CA LEU A 59 -1.70 2.55 -2.13
C LEU A 59 -2.95 1.95 -2.74
N TRP A 60 -3.36 2.43 -3.91
CA TRP A 60 -4.41 1.80 -4.68
C TRP A 60 -4.01 0.38 -5.11
N ASN A 61 -4.72 -0.63 -4.60
CA ASN A 61 -4.44 -2.03 -4.83
C ASN A 61 -5.64 -2.76 -5.46
N LYS A 62 -5.36 -3.84 -6.19
CA LYS A 62 -6.36 -4.66 -6.90
C LYS A 62 -7.27 -3.86 -7.85
N ILE A 63 -6.76 -2.83 -8.46
CA ILE A 63 -7.56 -1.95 -9.33
C ILE A 63 -7.91 -2.68 -10.62
N ASN A 64 -9.19 -2.74 -10.93
CA ASN A 64 -9.66 -3.23 -12.22
C ASN A 64 -9.53 -2.11 -13.26
N ARG A 65 -8.82 -2.37 -14.36
CA ARG A 65 -8.61 -1.39 -15.45
C ARG A 65 -9.90 -0.95 -16.13
N SER A 66 -10.92 -1.77 -16.10
CA SER A 66 -12.24 -1.48 -16.69
C SER A 66 -13.23 -0.85 -15.72
N ALA A 67 -12.85 -0.71 -14.43
CA ALA A 67 -13.72 -0.12 -13.43
C ALA A 67 -13.82 1.41 -13.58
N SER A 68 -14.95 1.97 -13.13
CA SER A 68 -15.12 3.42 -13.06
C SER A 68 -14.06 4.07 -12.16
N THR A 69 -13.47 5.14 -12.64
CA THR A 69 -12.47 5.91 -11.89
C THR A 69 -13.10 6.94 -10.94
N VAL A 70 -14.42 7.08 -10.91
CA VAL A 70 -15.12 8.12 -10.14
C VAL A 70 -14.78 8.02 -8.64
N VAL A 71 -14.91 6.83 -8.07
CA VAL A 71 -14.59 6.60 -6.64
C VAL A 71 -13.12 6.90 -6.36
N MET A 72 -12.21 6.42 -7.21
CA MET A 72 -10.79 6.66 -7.05
C MET A 72 -10.44 8.14 -7.13
N ASN A 73 -11.02 8.88 -8.08
CA ASN A 73 -10.78 10.30 -8.24
C ASN A 73 -11.29 11.09 -7.02
N TYR A 74 -12.48 10.74 -6.53
CA TYR A 74 -13.04 11.34 -5.33
C TYR A 74 -12.12 11.15 -4.11
N TYR A 75 -11.72 9.91 -3.83
CA TYR A 75 -10.86 9.62 -2.67
C TYR A 75 -9.42 10.10 -2.85
N THR A 76 -8.93 10.19 -4.08
CA THR A 76 -7.63 10.83 -4.35
C THR A 76 -7.67 12.33 -4.02
N GLN A 77 -8.77 13.01 -4.35
CA GLN A 77 -8.95 14.41 -3.96
C GLN A 77 -9.13 14.54 -2.44
N TYR A 78 -9.93 13.66 -1.84
CA TYR A 78 -10.12 13.63 -0.39
C TYR A 78 -8.80 13.42 0.37
N ALA A 79 -7.92 12.54 -0.13
CA ALA A 79 -6.58 12.35 0.45
C ALA A 79 -5.76 13.65 0.44
N LYS A 80 -5.81 14.41 -0.65
CA LYS A 80 -5.13 15.70 -0.76
C LYS A 80 -5.68 16.73 0.22
N ASP A 81 -7.00 16.81 0.32
CA ASP A 81 -7.69 17.78 1.19
C ASP A 81 -7.42 17.49 2.69
N GLU A 82 -7.24 16.21 3.03
CA GLU A 82 -6.93 15.74 4.38
C GLU A 82 -5.42 15.61 4.65
N GLU A 83 -4.57 16.01 3.70
CA GLU A 83 -3.11 15.88 3.81
C GLU A 83 -2.62 14.45 4.08
N ILE A 84 -3.32 13.45 3.53
CA ILE A 84 -2.95 12.04 3.61
C ILE A 84 -2.18 11.67 2.34
N ASN A 85 -0.97 11.13 2.52
CA ASN A 85 -0.13 10.75 1.40
C ASN A 85 -0.68 9.52 0.68
N LEU A 86 -0.79 9.62 -0.63
CA LEU A 86 -1.25 8.57 -1.53
C LEU A 86 -0.20 8.38 -2.63
N PHE A 87 0.15 7.13 -2.94
CA PHE A 87 1.01 6.84 -4.08
C PHE A 87 0.30 7.16 -5.40
N ASP A 88 1.03 7.71 -6.35
CA ASP A 88 0.54 7.93 -7.71
C ASP A 88 0.46 6.59 -8.47
N ALA A 89 1.40 5.69 -8.20
CA ALA A 89 1.40 4.32 -8.71
C ALA A 89 0.20 3.52 -8.17
N ARG A 90 -0.30 2.62 -9.00
CA ARG A 90 -1.46 1.77 -8.70
C ARG A 90 -1.13 0.33 -9.00
N ILE A 91 -1.53 -0.58 -8.13
CA ILE A 91 -1.39 -2.02 -8.36
C ILE A 91 -2.67 -2.54 -8.99
N TYR A 92 -2.56 -2.98 -10.23
CA TYR A 92 -3.69 -3.52 -10.97
C TYR A 92 -3.94 -4.98 -10.64
N HIS A 93 -5.22 -5.35 -10.60
CA HIS A 93 -5.62 -6.73 -10.38
C HIS A 93 -5.04 -7.66 -11.45
N SER A 94 -4.51 -8.79 -11.00
CA SER A 94 -4.09 -9.89 -11.87
C SER A 94 -4.40 -11.22 -11.21
N VAL A 95 -5.04 -12.11 -11.93
CA VAL A 95 -5.32 -13.48 -11.49
C VAL A 95 -4.04 -14.26 -11.15
N ARG A 96 -2.89 -13.79 -11.65
CA ARG A 96 -1.59 -14.41 -11.36
C ARG A 96 -1.19 -14.26 -9.91
N PHE A 97 -1.63 -13.20 -9.22
CA PHE A 97 -1.37 -13.02 -7.79
C PHE A 97 -2.10 -14.04 -6.90
N ALA A 98 -3.26 -14.52 -7.37
CA ALA A 98 -4.06 -15.51 -6.63
C ALA A 98 -3.68 -16.96 -6.96
N ARG A 99 -2.87 -17.20 -7.98
CA ARG A 99 -2.45 -18.55 -8.35
C ARG A 99 -1.36 -19.04 -7.42
N GLU A 100 -1.65 -20.13 -6.72
CA GLU A 100 -0.67 -20.81 -5.90
C GLU A 100 0.36 -21.57 -6.75
N LEU A 101 1.57 -21.68 -6.21
CA LEU A 101 2.61 -22.53 -6.76
C LEU A 101 2.16 -24.00 -6.66
N GLY A 102 2.04 -24.68 -7.79
CA GLY A 102 2.00 -26.11 -7.72
C GLY A 102 0.99 -26.86 -8.57
N GLN A 103 0.12 -26.22 -9.31
CA GLN A 103 -0.73 -26.96 -10.25
C GLN A 103 -0.28 -26.71 -11.69
N GLY A 104 0.32 -27.73 -12.31
CA GLY A 104 0.53 -27.76 -13.76
C GLY A 104 1.74 -26.99 -14.28
N GLY A 105 2.84 -26.83 -13.54
CA GLY A 105 4.05 -26.20 -14.05
C GLY A 105 3.95 -24.68 -14.30
N VAL A 106 2.88 -24.05 -13.88
CA VAL A 106 2.72 -22.60 -13.97
C VAL A 106 3.64 -21.97 -12.93
N LYS A 107 4.57 -21.14 -13.38
CA LYS A 107 5.39 -20.31 -12.49
C LYS A 107 4.49 -19.46 -11.63
N GLY A 108 4.44 -19.76 -10.35
CA GLY A 108 3.71 -18.97 -9.37
C GLY A 108 4.23 -17.54 -9.31
N VAL A 109 3.46 -16.69 -8.68
CA VAL A 109 3.92 -15.36 -8.35
C VAL A 109 5.05 -15.48 -7.36
N PHE A 110 6.04 -14.74 -7.63
CA PHE A 110 7.19 -14.47 -6.80
C PHE A 110 6.84 -14.30 -5.30
N ARG A 111 7.54 -15.06 -4.47
CA ARG A 111 7.43 -15.00 -3.02
C ARG A 111 8.77 -14.74 -2.32
N SER A 112 9.78 -14.34 -3.07
CA SER A 112 11.11 -14.07 -2.56
C SER A 112 11.64 -12.74 -3.08
N SER A 113 12.24 -11.97 -2.21
CA SER A 113 12.95 -10.73 -2.57
C SER A 113 14.18 -10.96 -3.46
N TYR A 114 14.66 -12.21 -3.54
CA TYR A 114 15.83 -12.55 -4.36
C TYR A 114 15.51 -12.85 -5.82
N LEU A 115 14.26 -13.15 -6.14
CA LEU A 115 13.83 -13.52 -7.49
C LEU A 115 12.70 -12.59 -7.94
N PRO A 116 13.00 -11.57 -8.73
CA PRO A 116 11.96 -10.65 -9.19
C PRO A 116 10.94 -11.38 -10.07
N PRO A 117 9.66 -11.04 -10.01
CA PRO A 117 8.65 -11.58 -10.90
C PRO A 117 8.96 -11.27 -12.36
N ALA A 118 8.45 -12.10 -13.27
CA ALA A 118 8.64 -11.91 -14.69
C ALA A 118 8.17 -10.51 -15.14
N LEU A 119 8.90 -9.89 -16.06
CA LEU A 119 8.59 -8.57 -16.60
C LEU A 119 7.15 -8.45 -17.12
N ALA A 120 6.65 -9.53 -17.77
CA ALA A 120 5.28 -9.63 -18.24
C ALA A 120 4.20 -9.57 -17.13
N LEU A 121 4.59 -9.72 -15.86
CA LEU A 121 3.72 -9.48 -14.70
C LEU A 121 3.94 -8.09 -14.11
N ARG A 122 5.19 -7.69 -13.92
CA ARG A 122 5.54 -6.45 -13.24
C ARG A 122 5.01 -5.21 -13.95
N GLN A 123 5.26 -5.11 -15.26
CA GLN A 123 4.86 -3.93 -16.04
C GLN A 123 3.33 -3.70 -16.07
N PRO A 124 2.51 -4.69 -16.50
CA PRO A 124 1.07 -4.45 -16.58
C PRO A 124 0.38 -4.30 -15.21
N THR A 125 0.99 -4.77 -14.13
CA THR A 125 0.41 -4.64 -12.78
C THR A 125 0.82 -3.37 -12.06
N GLY A 126 1.79 -2.61 -12.57
CA GLY A 126 2.26 -1.36 -11.96
C GLY A 126 3.27 -1.54 -10.82
N ILE A 127 3.74 -2.77 -10.55
CA ILE A 127 4.68 -3.05 -9.46
C ILE A 127 5.97 -2.25 -9.62
N ASP A 128 6.55 -2.20 -10.82
CA ASP A 128 7.82 -1.52 -11.04
C ASP A 128 7.72 -0.02 -10.74
N LEU A 129 6.62 0.61 -11.16
CA LEU A 129 6.36 2.04 -10.87
C LEU A 129 6.18 2.29 -9.39
N TRP A 130 5.45 1.40 -8.71
CA TRP A 130 5.25 1.51 -7.27
C TRP A 130 6.56 1.33 -6.49
N VAL A 131 7.37 0.33 -6.82
CA VAL A 131 8.68 0.12 -6.16
C VAL A 131 9.56 1.36 -6.32
N GLN A 132 9.63 1.93 -7.53
CA GLN A 132 10.38 3.16 -7.76
C GLN A 132 9.87 4.32 -6.88
N GLU A 133 8.57 4.51 -6.82
CA GLU A 133 7.97 5.57 -6.02
C GLU A 133 8.19 5.36 -4.51
N VAL A 134 8.17 4.11 -4.02
CA VAL A 134 8.51 3.78 -2.63
C VAL A 134 9.96 4.16 -2.32
N MET A 135 10.89 3.80 -3.18
CA MET A 135 12.31 4.14 -2.99
C MET A 135 12.49 5.65 -2.92
N ASP A 136 11.85 6.39 -3.82
CA ASP A 136 11.94 7.85 -3.86
C ASP A 136 11.31 8.51 -2.62
N LYS A 137 10.08 8.14 -2.28
CA LYS A 137 9.33 8.76 -1.17
C LYS A 137 9.87 8.36 0.21
N CYS A 138 10.31 7.12 0.38
CA CYS A 138 10.89 6.64 1.63
C CYS A 138 12.41 6.86 1.71
N GLN A 139 13.01 7.53 0.72
CA GLN A 139 14.44 7.85 0.68
C GLN A 139 15.34 6.60 0.85
N ILE A 140 14.92 5.48 0.25
CA ILE A 140 15.66 4.23 0.29
C ILE A 140 16.68 4.24 -0.85
N SER A 141 17.97 4.26 -0.52
CA SER A 141 19.02 4.13 -1.52
C SER A 141 19.21 2.66 -1.95
N PRO A 142 19.42 2.37 -3.25
CA PRO A 142 19.78 1.04 -3.72
C PRO A 142 21.02 0.46 -3.02
N ASP A 143 21.93 1.32 -2.57
CA ASP A 143 23.15 0.94 -1.89
C ASP A 143 22.94 0.56 -0.41
N SER A 144 21.72 0.72 0.11
CA SER A 144 21.34 0.40 1.49
C SER A 144 20.66 -0.98 1.62
N LEU A 145 20.50 -1.71 0.51
CA LEU A 145 19.95 -3.05 0.43
C LEU A 145 21.06 -4.06 0.15
#